data_eb49e0b5b63f83bbd5c03074d547649b
#
_entry.id   eb49e0b5b63f83bbd5c03074d547649b
#
_cell.length_a   1.000
_cell.length_b   1.000
_cell.length_c   1.000
_cell.angle_alpha   90.00
_cell.angle_beta   90.00
_cell.angle_gamma   90.00
#
_symmetry.space_group_name_H-M   'P 1'
#
loop_
_entity.id
_entity.type
_entity.pdbx_description
1 polymer ?
#
loop_
_entity_poly.entity_id
_entity_poly.type
_entity_poly.pdbx_seq_one_letter_code
_entity_poly.pdbx_strand_id
1 'polypeptide(L)'
;MAEKVTIGDCTLYHGDCREILPAVAAGSIVTSPPYGVGKEYERGGRLEWLALMSGFFAATDAEIVVLNLADVRCHEDKLIAPVRADVVGRKNTVTAQDVIDAAIAGRGRNKKEIAEALACSEQTIDRRLFGNNARGSKAEAQTRVFLSGAAASDLASVAGYYLHDSRVWVKDPCWQTCQYHSLSDRAVDEHEHVLCFRKAGSVPTFDRARLQVSEWGQWGSRSVWAIPSVRNNDDHPAKFPDELARRMVLLWGFGVVCDPFLGSGTTGAVCAELGLPFVGIERDRRFFDLACERIAKVGASETAVQGDMLLPPNPDFDDP
;
A
#
# COMPACT_ATOMS: atom_id res chain seq x y z
N MET A 1 -8.73 14.81 -18.15
CA MET A 1 -9.25 14.74 -16.75
C MET A 1 -9.46 13.29 -16.42
N ALA A 2 -9.11 12.85 -15.21
CA ALA A 2 -9.38 11.49 -14.75
C ALA A 2 -10.90 11.23 -14.73
N GLU A 3 -11.32 10.03 -15.11
CA GLU A 3 -12.72 9.61 -14.94
C GLU A 3 -13.06 9.58 -13.46
N LYS A 4 -14.26 10.06 -13.11
CA LYS A 4 -14.73 10.14 -11.72
C LYS A 4 -16.10 9.51 -11.60
N VAL A 5 -16.28 8.63 -10.61
CA VAL A 5 -17.56 8.02 -10.24
C VAL A 5 -17.85 8.33 -8.77
N THR A 6 -19.10 8.68 -8.45
CA THR A 6 -19.53 8.93 -7.06
C THR A 6 -20.63 7.93 -6.69
N ILE A 7 -20.49 7.27 -5.55
CA ILE A 7 -21.38 6.23 -5.01
C ILE A 7 -21.62 6.57 -3.53
N GLY A 8 -22.77 7.13 -3.21
CA GLY A 8 -23.01 7.67 -1.85
C GLY A 8 -21.94 8.68 -1.47
N ASP A 9 -21.33 8.51 -0.30
CA ASP A 9 -20.21 9.36 0.18
C ASP A 9 -18.83 8.93 -0.34
N CYS A 10 -18.78 7.96 -1.26
CA CYS A 10 -17.55 7.47 -1.88
C CYS A 10 -17.32 8.11 -3.24
N THR A 11 -16.14 8.66 -3.47
CA THR A 11 -15.70 9.18 -4.77
C THR A 11 -14.53 8.37 -5.29
N LEU A 12 -14.65 7.83 -6.50
CA LEU A 12 -13.63 6.99 -7.13
C LEU A 12 -13.07 7.66 -8.38
N TYR A 13 -11.75 7.60 -8.55
CA TYR A 13 -11.04 8.13 -9.69
C TYR A 13 -10.28 7.04 -10.42
N HIS A 14 -10.42 6.99 -11.75
CA HIS A 14 -9.60 6.14 -12.61
C HIS A 14 -8.37 6.91 -13.08
N GLY A 15 -7.16 6.51 -12.60
CA GLY A 15 -5.90 7.16 -12.99
C GLY A 15 -4.73 6.89 -12.05
N ASP A 16 -3.64 7.60 -12.28
CA ASP A 16 -2.43 7.51 -11.45
C ASP A 16 -2.60 8.35 -10.18
N CYS A 17 -2.38 7.73 -9.03
CA CYS A 17 -2.54 8.41 -7.74
C CYS A 17 -1.63 9.62 -7.58
N ARG A 18 -0.44 9.61 -8.17
CA ARG A 18 0.53 10.72 -8.11
C ARG A 18 0.04 11.99 -8.82
N GLU A 19 -0.88 11.82 -9.78
CA GLU A 19 -1.50 12.95 -10.52
C GLU A 19 -2.77 13.44 -9.85
N ILE A 20 -3.49 12.55 -9.15
CA ILE A 20 -4.82 12.84 -8.59
C ILE A 20 -4.73 13.31 -7.14
N LEU A 21 -3.87 12.69 -6.32
CA LEU A 21 -3.72 13.00 -4.89
C LEU A 21 -3.52 14.49 -4.57
N PRO A 22 -2.75 15.29 -5.34
CA PRO A 22 -2.58 16.71 -5.03
C PRO A 22 -3.88 17.53 -5.04
N ALA A 23 -4.94 16.99 -5.68
CA ALA A 23 -6.27 17.61 -5.72
C ALA A 23 -7.25 16.98 -4.72
N VAL A 24 -6.83 15.98 -3.93
CA VAL A 24 -7.67 15.26 -2.97
C VAL A 24 -7.40 15.75 -1.56
N ALA A 25 -8.40 16.36 -0.93
CA ALA A 25 -8.32 16.76 0.48
C ALA A 25 -8.59 15.54 1.39
N ALA A 26 -7.61 14.64 1.54
CA ALA A 26 -7.70 13.50 2.43
C ALA A 26 -7.18 13.84 3.83
N GLY A 27 -7.93 13.48 4.86
CA GLY A 27 -7.45 13.53 6.26
C GLY A 27 -6.51 12.36 6.54
N SER A 28 -6.83 11.20 6.01
CA SER A 28 -6.02 9.98 6.18
C SER A 28 -5.93 9.15 4.91
N ILE A 29 -4.80 8.47 4.74
CA ILE A 29 -4.60 7.41 3.76
C ILE A 29 -4.66 6.07 4.48
N VAL A 30 -5.42 5.11 3.96
CA VAL A 30 -5.45 3.71 4.42
C VAL A 30 -5.38 2.82 3.20
N THR A 31 -4.26 2.11 3.01
CA THR A 31 -4.01 1.40 1.77
C THR A 31 -3.04 0.23 1.90
N SER A 32 -3.07 -0.66 0.92
CA SER A 32 -2.05 -1.67 0.66
C SER A 32 -1.45 -1.42 -0.72
N PRO A 33 -0.31 -0.70 -0.83
CA PRO A 33 0.29 -0.39 -2.10
C PRO A 33 0.84 -1.65 -2.78
N PRO A 34 1.14 -1.60 -4.10
CA PRO A 34 1.85 -2.67 -4.78
C PRO A 34 3.15 -3.03 -4.06
N TYR A 35 3.50 -4.33 -3.97
CA TYR A 35 4.68 -4.79 -3.22
C TYR A 35 5.95 -4.87 -4.07
N GLY A 36 5.86 -4.66 -5.39
CA GLY A 36 6.99 -4.76 -6.31
C GLY A 36 7.50 -6.20 -6.51
N VAL A 37 6.62 -7.18 -6.38
CA VAL A 37 6.93 -8.62 -6.56
C VAL A 37 6.91 -9.08 -8.01
N GLY A 38 6.63 -8.17 -8.97
CA GLY A 38 6.57 -8.47 -10.41
C GLY A 38 5.32 -9.23 -10.83
N LYS A 39 4.20 -9.00 -10.15
CA LYS A 39 2.88 -9.41 -10.64
C LYS A 39 2.55 -8.67 -11.93
N GLU A 40 1.59 -9.17 -12.73
CA GLU A 40 1.24 -8.62 -14.05
C GLU A 40 1.00 -7.09 -14.06
N TYR A 41 0.46 -6.56 -12.95
CA TYR A 41 0.21 -5.14 -12.76
C TYR A 41 1.42 -4.36 -12.18
N GLU A 42 2.51 -5.06 -11.79
CA GLU A 42 3.72 -4.50 -11.20
C GLU A 42 4.92 -4.66 -12.16
N ARG A 43 4.90 -4.02 -13.33
CA ARG A 43 5.85 -4.30 -14.42
C ARG A 43 7.29 -3.86 -14.18
N GLY A 44 7.57 -3.07 -13.16
CA GLY A 44 8.81 -2.30 -13.10
C GLY A 44 9.85 -2.71 -12.07
N GLY A 45 9.61 -3.74 -11.29
CA GLY A 45 10.57 -4.15 -10.27
C GLY A 45 10.82 -3.11 -9.17
N ARG A 46 11.95 -3.22 -8.48
CA ARG A 46 12.21 -2.47 -7.25
C ARG A 46 12.46 -0.99 -7.46
N LEU A 47 13.12 -0.62 -8.55
CA LEU A 47 13.38 0.80 -8.85
C LEU A 47 12.08 1.57 -9.11
N GLU A 48 11.17 0.96 -9.86
CA GLU A 48 9.85 1.56 -10.12
C GLU A 48 8.99 1.61 -8.86
N TRP A 49 9.11 0.61 -7.97
CA TRP A 49 8.47 0.64 -6.66
C TRP A 49 8.95 1.82 -5.81
N LEU A 50 10.27 2.06 -5.75
CA LEU A 50 10.83 3.22 -5.04
C LEU A 50 10.33 4.53 -5.63
N ALA A 51 10.31 4.66 -6.96
CA ALA A 51 9.81 5.84 -7.65
C ALA A 51 8.29 6.04 -7.43
N LEU A 52 7.52 4.95 -7.41
CA LEU A 52 6.09 5.00 -7.11
C LEU A 52 5.83 5.49 -5.69
N MET A 53 6.47 4.89 -4.70
CA MET A 53 6.27 5.22 -3.29
C MET A 53 6.80 6.61 -2.95
N SER A 54 7.93 7.01 -3.53
CA SER A 54 8.44 8.37 -3.39
C SER A 54 7.45 9.40 -3.97
N GLY A 55 6.96 9.16 -5.17
CA GLY A 55 5.97 10.04 -5.80
C GLY A 55 4.63 10.06 -5.07
N PHE A 56 4.22 8.94 -4.49
CA PHE A 56 3.03 8.87 -3.64
C PHE A 56 3.17 9.73 -2.39
N PHE A 57 4.26 9.58 -1.62
CA PHE A 57 4.49 10.38 -0.42
C PHE A 57 4.64 11.89 -0.73
N ALA A 58 5.25 12.22 -1.88
CA ALA A 58 5.36 13.62 -2.32
C ALA A 58 4.02 14.22 -2.78
N ALA A 59 3.08 13.39 -3.24
CA ALA A 59 1.78 13.83 -3.76
C ALA A 59 0.70 13.96 -2.69
N THR A 60 0.85 13.27 -1.53
CA THR A 60 -0.15 13.31 -0.46
C THR A 60 0.13 14.42 0.55
N ASP A 61 -0.95 15.05 1.03
CA ASP A 61 -0.92 16.03 2.14
C ASP A 61 -1.69 15.53 3.38
N ALA A 62 -2.11 14.27 3.37
CA ALA A 62 -2.86 13.65 4.46
C ALA A 62 -2.05 13.67 5.78
N GLU A 63 -2.74 13.91 6.91
CA GLU A 63 -2.08 13.96 8.22
C GLU A 63 -1.63 12.58 8.71
N ILE A 64 -2.34 11.53 8.29
CA ILE A 64 -2.07 10.14 8.63
C ILE A 64 -1.94 9.32 7.34
N VAL A 65 -0.92 8.46 7.27
CA VAL A 65 -0.73 7.49 6.20
C VAL A 65 -0.56 6.10 6.82
N VAL A 66 -1.48 5.18 6.54
CA VAL A 66 -1.43 3.79 7.00
C VAL A 66 -1.20 2.87 5.82
N LEU A 67 -0.10 2.13 5.89
CA LEU A 67 0.30 1.18 4.85
C LEU A 67 0.28 -0.25 5.39
N ASN A 68 -0.37 -1.17 4.66
CA ASN A 68 -0.13 -2.59 4.83
C ASN A 68 0.92 -3.04 3.83
N LEU A 69 2.02 -3.61 4.30
CA LEU A 69 3.18 -3.99 3.48
C LEU A 69 3.75 -5.34 3.92
N ALA A 70 4.05 -6.20 2.95
CA ALA A 70 4.85 -7.39 3.19
C ALA A 70 6.31 -7.15 2.81
N ASP A 71 7.23 -7.74 3.56
CA ASP A 71 8.61 -7.90 3.10
C ASP A 71 8.65 -8.91 1.96
N VAL A 72 9.42 -8.60 0.93
CA VAL A 72 9.32 -9.28 -0.34
C VAL A 72 10.57 -10.10 -0.61
N ARG A 73 10.39 -11.39 -0.88
CA ARG A 73 11.44 -12.24 -1.45
C ARG A 73 11.56 -11.95 -2.94
N CYS A 74 12.73 -11.58 -3.36
CA CYS A 74 13.01 -11.31 -4.76
C CYS A 74 14.33 -11.92 -5.19
N HIS A 75 14.40 -12.26 -6.46
CA HIS A 75 15.66 -12.69 -7.08
C HIS A 75 16.63 -11.51 -7.17
N GLU A 76 17.92 -11.79 -7.16
CA GLU A 76 18.99 -10.79 -7.14
C GLU A 76 18.91 -9.80 -8.31
N ASP A 77 18.43 -10.25 -9.46
CA ASP A 77 18.21 -9.43 -10.66
C ASP A 77 17.12 -8.35 -10.51
N LYS A 78 16.26 -8.47 -9.48
CA LYS A 78 15.18 -7.52 -9.17
C LYS A 78 15.47 -6.65 -7.95
N LEU A 79 16.58 -6.87 -7.27
CA LEU A 79 17.04 -6.06 -6.17
C LEU A 79 17.96 -4.95 -6.66
N ILE A 80 17.84 -3.77 -6.07
CA ILE A 80 18.91 -2.81 -6.05
C ILE A 80 19.97 -3.41 -5.11
N ALA A 81 20.93 -4.15 -5.70
CA ALA A 81 22.04 -4.66 -4.93
C ALA A 81 22.77 -3.47 -4.29
N PRO A 82 23.34 -3.62 -3.09
CA PRO A 82 24.32 -2.67 -2.60
C PRO A 82 25.52 -2.75 -3.55
N VAL A 83 25.43 -2.02 -4.65
CA VAL A 83 26.50 -1.89 -5.60
C VAL A 83 27.55 -0.99 -4.96
N ARG A 84 28.81 -1.35 -5.12
CA ARG A 84 29.91 -0.46 -4.78
C ARG A 84 29.63 0.89 -5.40
N ALA A 85 29.34 1.88 -4.56
CA ALA A 85 29.01 3.24 -4.97
C ALA A 85 30.15 3.90 -5.82
N ASP A 86 31.34 3.29 -5.79
CA ASP A 86 32.58 3.74 -6.40
C ASP A 86 32.83 3.21 -7.83
N VAL A 87 32.01 2.31 -8.36
CA VAL A 87 32.19 1.78 -9.70
C VAL A 87 31.70 2.76 -10.76
N VAL A 88 32.60 3.58 -11.26
CA VAL A 88 32.36 4.50 -12.37
C VAL A 88 32.89 3.90 -13.68
N GLY A 89 32.07 3.92 -14.72
CA GLY A 89 32.51 3.46 -16.05
C GLY A 89 33.40 4.50 -16.76
N ARG A 90 34.27 4.05 -17.64
CA ARG A 90 35.19 4.92 -18.39
C ARG A 90 34.50 6.02 -19.24
N LYS A 91 33.23 5.89 -19.55
CA LYS A 91 32.48 6.81 -20.42
C LYS A 91 31.28 7.48 -19.75
N ASN A 92 30.90 7.09 -18.52
CA ASN A 92 29.77 7.62 -17.84
C ASN A 92 30.00 7.61 -16.33
N THR A 93 29.84 8.75 -15.69
CA THR A 93 30.10 8.98 -14.26
C THR A 93 28.92 8.60 -13.37
N VAL A 94 27.77 8.20 -13.94
CA VAL A 94 26.59 7.81 -13.18
C VAL A 94 26.91 6.60 -12.30
N THR A 95 26.67 6.71 -11.02
CA THR A 95 26.81 5.65 -10.01
C THR A 95 25.48 4.93 -9.76
N ALA A 96 25.50 3.83 -9.02
CA ALA A 96 24.28 3.18 -8.56
C ALA A 96 23.49 4.09 -7.61
N GLN A 97 24.20 4.86 -6.78
CA GLN A 97 23.56 5.81 -5.86
C GLN A 97 22.82 6.92 -6.63
N ASP A 98 23.41 7.46 -7.70
CA ASP A 98 22.73 8.46 -8.54
C ASP A 98 21.42 7.93 -9.14
N VAL A 99 21.38 6.65 -9.50
CA VAL A 99 20.16 6.01 -10.03
C VAL A 99 19.09 5.89 -8.92
N ILE A 100 19.51 5.48 -7.74
CA ILE A 100 18.61 5.36 -6.57
C ILE A 100 18.08 6.74 -6.17
N ASP A 101 18.98 7.73 -6.06
CA ASP A 101 18.62 9.10 -5.68
C ASP A 101 17.70 9.74 -6.71
N ALA A 102 17.91 9.49 -8.01
CA ALA A 102 17.01 9.98 -9.05
C ALA A 102 15.62 9.35 -8.95
N ALA A 103 15.51 8.06 -8.63
CA ALA A 103 14.23 7.40 -8.42
C ALA A 103 13.50 7.96 -7.18
N ILE A 104 14.22 8.09 -6.07
CA ILE A 104 13.69 8.65 -4.80
C ILE A 104 13.25 10.12 -4.98
N ALA A 105 14.06 10.91 -5.72
CA ALA A 105 13.74 12.31 -6.00
C ALA A 105 12.63 12.50 -7.05
N GLY A 106 11.99 11.41 -7.54
CA GLY A 106 10.93 11.49 -8.52
C GLY A 106 11.36 11.99 -9.90
N ARG A 107 12.66 11.86 -10.24
CA ARG A 107 13.20 12.30 -11.53
C ARG A 107 12.81 11.41 -12.71
N GLY A 108 12.04 10.36 -12.47
CA GLY A 108 11.49 9.48 -13.47
C GLY A 108 10.60 8.41 -12.84
N ARG A 109 9.56 7.96 -13.57
CA ARG A 109 8.58 6.96 -13.11
C ARG A 109 8.97 5.53 -13.50
N ASN A 110 9.93 5.41 -14.41
CA ASN A 110 10.42 4.13 -14.92
C ASN A 110 11.91 4.25 -15.32
N LYS A 111 12.51 3.11 -15.62
CA LYS A 111 13.95 3.03 -15.95
C LYS A 111 14.34 3.94 -17.12
N LYS A 112 13.50 4.09 -18.14
CA LYS A 112 13.76 4.92 -19.31
C LYS A 112 13.84 6.40 -18.93
N GLU A 113 12.86 6.89 -18.21
CA GLU A 113 12.80 8.30 -17.74
C GLU A 113 13.96 8.62 -16.78
N ILE A 114 14.33 7.69 -15.88
CA ILE A 114 15.49 7.84 -15.00
C ILE A 114 16.78 7.89 -15.82
N ALA A 115 16.90 7.08 -16.87
CA ALA A 115 18.06 7.09 -17.77
C ALA A 115 18.16 8.43 -18.51
N GLU A 116 17.05 8.97 -18.98
CA GLU A 116 16.97 10.29 -19.61
C GLU A 116 17.36 11.40 -18.63
N ALA A 117 16.83 11.37 -17.40
CA ALA A 117 17.14 12.34 -16.34
C ALA A 117 18.62 12.36 -15.94
N LEU A 118 19.29 11.21 -16.02
CA LEU A 118 20.72 11.04 -15.71
C LEU A 118 21.61 11.14 -16.95
N ALA A 119 21.06 11.49 -18.11
CA ALA A 119 21.76 11.53 -19.40
C ALA A 119 22.58 10.26 -19.68
N CYS A 120 22.00 9.09 -19.40
CA CYS A 120 22.63 7.80 -19.62
C CYS A 120 21.70 6.83 -20.37
N SER A 121 22.19 5.65 -20.71
CA SER A 121 21.36 4.60 -21.30
C SER A 121 20.74 3.72 -20.21
N GLU A 122 19.59 3.11 -20.50
CA GLU A 122 18.99 2.08 -19.63
C GLU A 122 19.96 0.93 -19.32
N GLN A 123 20.82 0.56 -20.30
CA GLN A 123 21.85 -0.42 -20.10
C GLN A 123 22.92 0.04 -19.07
N THR A 124 23.16 1.36 -18.96
CA THR A 124 24.02 1.91 -17.91
C THR A 124 23.38 1.73 -16.55
N ILE A 125 22.09 2.01 -16.42
CA ILE A 125 21.34 1.75 -15.19
C ILE A 125 21.46 0.28 -14.78
N ASP A 126 21.15 -0.64 -15.69
CA ASP A 126 21.25 -2.08 -15.40
C ASP A 126 22.66 -2.49 -14.95
N ARG A 127 23.69 -1.96 -15.59
CA ARG A 127 25.07 -2.23 -15.20
C ARG A 127 25.46 -1.67 -13.84
N ARG A 128 24.88 -0.55 -13.45
CA ARG A 128 25.14 0.06 -12.15
C ARG A 128 24.43 -0.68 -11.03
N LEU A 129 23.17 -1.06 -11.27
CA LEU A 129 22.36 -1.75 -10.28
C LEU A 129 22.70 -3.24 -10.15
N PHE A 130 23.07 -3.91 -11.26
CA PHE A 130 23.19 -5.37 -11.31
C PHE A 130 24.59 -5.87 -11.71
N GLY A 131 25.51 -4.98 -12.08
CA GLY A 131 26.86 -5.34 -12.49
C GLY A 131 27.01 -5.72 -13.96
N ASN A 132 28.29 -5.91 -14.40
CA ASN A 132 28.61 -6.12 -15.82
C ASN A 132 28.23 -7.52 -16.38
N ASN A 133 27.86 -8.48 -15.55
CA ASN A 133 27.75 -9.89 -15.92
C ASN A 133 26.30 -10.38 -16.10
N ALA A 134 25.36 -9.49 -16.39
CA ALA A 134 23.96 -9.89 -16.71
C ALA A 134 23.85 -10.72 -18.01
N ARG A 135 24.94 -10.95 -18.74
CA ARG A 135 25.01 -11.83 -19.92
C ARG A 135 25.81 -13.08 -19.60
N GLY A 136 25.14 -14.14 -19.19
CA GLY A 136 25.60 -15.50 -19.44
C GLY A 136 26.37 -16.24 -18.37
N SER A 137 26.58 -15.76 -17.17
CA SER A 137 26.93 -16.65 -16.07
C SER A 137 25.64 -17.07 -15.37
N LYS A 138 25.46 -18.37 -15.22
CA LYS A 138 24.54 -18.98 -14.24
C LYS A 138 25.09 -18.72 -12.84
N ALA A 139 25.21 -17.45 -12.45
CA ALA A 139 25.30 -17.12 -11.04
C ALA A 139 23.97 -17.62 -10.45
N GLU A 140 24.02 -18.53 -9.51
CA GLU A 140 22.85 -19.00 -8.80
C GLU A 140 22.10 -17.76 -8.32
N ALA A 141 20.87 -17.57 -8.81
CA ALA A 141 20.07 -16.42 -8.49
C ALA A 141 19.79 -16.46 -6.99
N GLN A 142 20.53 -15.68 -6.23
CA GLN A 142 20.37 -15.62 -4.78
C GLN A 142 19.08 -14.89 -4.47
N THR A 143 18.17 -15.57 -3.81
CA THR A 143 16.94 -14.95 -3.30
C THR A 143 17.29 -14.12 -2.07
N ARG A 144 16.90 -12.87 -2.07
CA ARG A 144 17.07 -11.94 -0.93
C ARG A 144 15.72 -11.46 -0.42
N VAL A 145 15.69 -10.93 0.79
CA VAL A 145 14.51 -10.25 1.34
C VAL A 145 14.69 -8.75 1.18
N PHE A 146 13.69 -8.10 0.60
CA PHE A 146 13.59 -6.65 0.58
C PHE A 146 12.65 -6.20 1.71
N LEU A 147 13.18 -5.40 2.61
CA LEU A 147 12.45 -4.84 3.73
C LEU A 147 11.65 -3.62 3.25
N SER A 148 10.46 -3.88 2.69
CA SER A 148 9.60 -2.84 2.11
C SER A 148 9.15 -1.82 3.15
N GLY A 149 8.90 -2.27 4.39
CA GLY A 149 8.56 -1.39 5.50
C GLY A 149 9.67 -0.40 5.87
N ALA A 150 10.93 -0.85 5.86
CA ALA A 150 12.07 0.04 6.09
C ALA A 150 12.21 1.08 4.98
N ALA A 151 12.16 0.63 3.71
CA ALA A 151 12.22 1.53 2.56
C ALA A 151 11.07 2.55 2.55
N ALA A 152 9.84 2.14 2.88
CA ALA A 152 8.71 3.04 3.00
C ALA A 152 8.93 4.09 4.11
N SER A 153 9.53 3.70 5.24
CA SER A 153 9.84 4.61 6.35
C SER A 153 10.87 5.66 5.96
N ASP A 154 11.90 5.27 5.21
CA ASP A 154 12.90 6.22 4.69
C ASP A 154 12.27 7.23 3.72
N LEU A 155 11.44 6.76 2.78
CA LEU A 155 10.73 7.61 1.82
C LEU A 155 9.72 8.53 2.51
N ALA A 156 8.98 8.03 3.49
CA ALA A 156 8.05 8.82 4.31
C ALA A 156 8.79 9.95 5.04
N SER A 157 9.96 9.64 5.62
CA SER A 157 10.79 10.62 6.34
C SER A 157 11.24 11.75 5.41
N VAL A 158 11.66 11.46 4.18
CA VAL A 158 12.03 12.48 3.18
C VAL A 158 10.83 13.38 2.84
N ALA A 159 9.61 12.84 2.86
CA ALA A 159 8.38 13.60 2.60
C ALA A 159 7.81 14.31 3.85
N GLY A 160 8.52 14.30 4.97
CA GLY A 160 8.10 14.98 6.20
C GLY A 160 7.15 14.18 7.09
N TYR A 161 7.11 12.86 6.92
CA TYR A 161 6.36 11.96 7.80
C TYR A 161 7.29 11.21 8.74
N TYR A 162 6.78 10.79 9.90
CA TYR A 162 7.48 9.90 10.82
C TYR A 162 6.64 8.66 11.15
N LEU A 163 7.29 7.53 11.37
CA LEU A 163 6.61 6.32 11.81
C LEU A 163 6.09 6.52 13.23
N HIS A 164 4.76 6.49 13.39
CA HIS A 164 4.08 6.70 14.65
C HIS A 164 3.70 5.40 15.35
N ASP A 165 3.21 4.41 14.60
CA ASP A 165 2.82 3.11 15.14
C ASP A 165 3.16 2.01 14.12
N SER A 166 3.45 0.82 14.63
CA SER A 166 3.77 -0.35 13.83
C SER A 166 3.08 -1.57 14.41
N ARG A 167 2.31 -2.27 13.58
CA ARG A 167 1.64 -3.51 13.94
C ARG A 167 1.97 -4.62 12.97
N VAL A 168 1.75 -5.85 13.41
CA VAL A 168 1.97 -7.06 12.62
C VAL A 168 0.62 -7.73 12.40
N TRP A 169 0.25 -7.91 11.15
CA TRP A 169 -0.84 -8.78 10.77
C TRP A 169 -0.30 -10.19 10.55
N VAL A 170 -0.68 -11.12 11.44
CA VAL A 170 -0.40 -12.54 11.29
C VAL A 170 -1.52 -13.17 10.47
N LYS A 171 -1.16 -13.81 9.37
CA LYS A 171 -2.04 -14.44 8.39
C LYS A 171 -1.80 -15.95 8.29
N ASP A 172 -2.67 -16.66 7.59
CA ASP A 172 -2.46 -18.07 7.30
C ASP A 172 -1.14 -18.28 6.53
N PRO A 173 -0.37 -19.33 6.84
CA PRO A 173 0.89 -19.63 6.16
C PRO A 173 0.69 -19.80 4.65
N CYS A 174 1.48 -19.10 3.84
CA CYS A 174 1.44 -19.24 2.40
C CYS A 174 2.32 -20.39 1.94
N TRP A 175 1.83 -21.62 2.10
CA TRP A 175 2.56 -22.84 1.71
C TRP A 175 2.88 -22.94 0.21
N GLN A 176 2.14 -22.25 -0.65
CA GLN A 176 2.41 -22.21 -2.10
C GLN A 176 3.67 -21.42 -2.46
N THR A 177 4.03 -20.42 -1.68
CA THR A 177 5.31 -19.70 -1.84
C THR A 177 6.46 -20.45 -1.21
N CYS A 178 6.17 -21.43 -0.39
CA CYS A 178 7.11 -22.39 0.18
C CYS A 178 7.12 -23.68 -0.65
N GLN A 179 7.23 -23.62 -1.95
CA GLN A 179 7.54 -24.78 -2.82
C GLN A 179 8.84 -25.48 -2.41
N TYR A 180 9.21 -25.32 -1.17
CA TYR A 180 10.55 -25.46 -0.78
C TYR A 180 10.61 -26.55 0.21
N HIS A 181 11.03 -27.58 -0.39
CA HIS A 181 11.87 -28.59 0.18
C HIS A 181 12.05 -28.49 1.70
N SER A 182 11.84 -29.60 2.35
CA SER A 182 12.33 -29.91 3.70
C SER A 182 13.80 -29.52 3.97
N LEU A 183 14.50 -28.96 2.98
CA LEU A 183 15.89 -28.49 3.03
C LEU A 183 16.03 -26.97 2.99
N SER A 184 14.93 -26.20 2.95
CA SER A 184 15.04 -24.75 3.01
C SER A 184 15.27 -24.30 4.46
N ASP A 185 16.25 -23.42 4.64
CA ASP A 185 16.55 -22.73 5.90
C ASP A 185 15.68 -21.47 6.10
N ARG A 186 14.73 -21.19 5.18
CA ARG A 186 13.86 -20.01 5.20
C ARG A 186 12.51 -20.32 5.79
N ALA A 187 12.01 -19.38 6.60
CA ALA A 187 10.68 -19.43 7.16
C ALA A 187 9.59 -19.24 6.09
N VAL A 188 8.39 -19.70 6.39
CA VAL A 188 7.17 -19.39 5.65
C VAL A 188 6.76 -17.95 5.92
N ASP A 189 6.19 -17.26 4.91
CA ASP A 189 5.67 -15.91 5.11
C ASP A 189 4.29 -15.99 5.77
N GLU A 190 4.23 -15.63 7.05
CA GLU A 190 3.02 -15.70 7.88
C GLU A 190 2.56 -14.33 8.37
N HIS A 191 3.22 -13.26 7.98
CA HIS A 191 2.88 -11.93 8.46
C HIS A 191 3.12 -10.82 7.44
N GLU A 192 2.46 -9.70 7.70
CA GLU A 192 2.67 -8.42 7.02
C GLU A 192 2.73 -7.29 8.06
N HIS A 193 3.29 -6.16 7.68
CA HIS A 193 3.39 -4.99 8.52
C HIS A 193 2.24 -4.03 8.25
N VAL A 194 1.69 -3.46 9.32
CA VAL A 194 0.79 -2.31 9.25
C VAL A 194 1.52 -1.12 9.87
N LEU A 195 1.93 -0.19 9.04
CA LEU A 195 2.74 0.97 9.42
C LEU A 195 1.88 2.23 9.39
N CYS A 196 1.81 2.93 10.52
CA CYS A 196 1.10 4.20 10.63
C CYS A 196 2.11 5.35 10.68
N PHE A 197 2.10 6.19 9.68
CA PHE A 197 2.91 7.40 9.60
C PHE A 197 2.06 8.62 9.94
N ARG A 198 2.67 9.61 10.59
CA ARG A 198 2.08 10.93 10.81
C ARG A 198 2.91 12.02 10.16
N LYS A 199 2.24 13.02 9.62
CA LYS A 199 2.87 14.21 9.08
C LYS A 199 3.49 15.02 10.22
N ALA A 200 4.73 15.47 10.04
CA ALA A 200 5.41 16.28 11.03
C ALA A 200 4.65 17.61 11.26
N GLY A 201 4.44 17.94 12.54
CA GLY A 201 3.69 19.14 12.93
C GLY A 201 2.16 18.97 12.95
N SER A 202 1.60 17.84 12.48
CA SER A 202 0.18 17.53 12.67
C SER A 202 -0.08 16.84 14.01
N VAL A 203 -1.28 17.07 14.55
CA VAL A 203 -1.74 16.42 15.78
C VAL A 203 -3.14 15.85 15.53
N PRO A 204 -3.27 14.84 14.69
CA PRO A 204 -4.57 14.21 14.42
C PRO A 204 -5.12 13.59 15.69
N THR A 205 -6.39 13.82 15.95
CA THR A 205 -7.08 13.32 17.13
C THR A 205 -7.52 11.89 16.86
N PHE A 206 -7.11 10.96 17.74
CA PHE A 206 -7.65 9.62 17.76
C PHE A 206 -9.05 9.63 18.40
N ASP A 207 -10.05 9.21 17.65
CA ASP A 207 -11.43 9.10 18.14
C ASP A 207 -11.70 7.70 18.71
N ARG A 208 -11.57 7.57 20.02
CA ARG A 208 -11.88 6.31 20.72
C ARG A 208 -13.36 5.91 20.66
N ALA A 209 -14.27 6.86 20.44
CA ALA A 209 -15.69 6.56 20.36
C ALA A 209 -16.07 5.69 19.16
N ARG A 210 -15.18 5.59 18.16
CA ARG A 210 -15.34 4.67 17.02
C ARG A 210 -15.12 3.21 17.37
N LEU A 211 -14.49 2.93 18.52
CA LEU A 211 -14.21 1.58 18.99
C LEU A 211 -15.11 1.25 20.18
N GLN A 212 -15.72 0.09 20.17
CA GLN A 212 -16.32 -0.45 21.39
C GLN A 212 -15.23 -0.69 22.44
N VAL A 213 -15.56 -0.59 23.70
CA VAL A 213 -14.62 -0.82 24.81
C VAL A 213 -13.96 -2.21 24.71
N SER A 214 -14.74 -3.21 24.31
CA SER A 214 -14.27 -4.58 24.06
C SER A 214 -13.26 -4.67 22.92
N GLU A 215 -13.46 -3.94 21.82
CA GLU A 215 -12.56 -3.93 20.66
C GLU A 215 -11.20 -3.34 21.01
N TRP A 216 -11.17 -2.28 21.82
CA TRP A 216 -9.90 -1.72 22.30
C TRP A 216 -9.09 -2.75 23.07
N GLY A 217 -9.71 -3.47 24.00
CA GLY A 217 -9.03 -4.53 24.78
C GLY A 217 -8.63 -5.75 23.95
N GLN A 218 -9.46 -6.14 22.98
CA GLN A 218 -9.23 -7.35 22.18
C GLN A 218 -8.16 -7.14 21.09
N TRP A 219 -8.20 -6.03 20.37
CA TRP A 219 -7.31 -5.80 19.23
C TRP A 219 -6.79 -4.35 19.10
N GLY A 220 -7.54 -3.33 19.54
CA GLY A 220 -7.19 -1.94 19.35
C GLY A 220 -5.87 -1.54 20.03
N SER A 221 -5.59 -2.09 21.23
CA SER A 221 -4.34 -1.88 21.99
C SER A 221 -3.23 -2.90 21.66
N ARG A 222 -3.48 -3.87 20.76
CA ARG A 222 -2.54 -4.95 20.47
C ARG A 222 -1.68 -4.62 19.25
N SER A 223 -0.40 -4.90 19.33
CA SER A 223 0.54 -4.76 18.21
C SER A 223 0.53 -5.93 17.23
N VAL A 224 -0.09 -7.05 17.60
CA VAL A 224 -0.21 -8.24 16.75
C VAL A 224 -1.68 -8.56 16.53
N TRP A 225 -2.06 -8.68 15.26
CA TRP A 225 -3.41 -9.02 14.82
C TRP A 225 -3.41 -10.34 14.07
N ALA A 226 -4.06 -11.35 14.63
CA ALA A 226 -4.29 -12.62 13.95
C ALA A 226 -5.61 -12.51 13.17
N ILE A 227 -5.53 -12.42 11.84
CA ILE A 227 -6.68 -12.32 10.94
C ILE A 227 -6.44 -13.29 9.78
N PRO A 228 -7.35 -14.25 9.53
CA PRO A 228 -7.18 -15.19 8.42
C PRO A 228 -7.07 -14.48 7.06
N SER A 229 -6.27 -15.04 6.17
CA SER A 229 -6.18 -14.57 4.78
C SER A 229 -7.48 -14.79 4.02
N VAL A 230 -7.72 -13.98 3.00
CA VAL A 230 -8.84 -14.21 2.07
C VAL A 230 -8.55 -15.46 1.24
N ARG A 231 -9.42 -16.48 1.34
CA ARG A 231 -9.22 -17.77 0.64
C ARG A 231 -9.62 -17.76 -0.82
N ASN A 232 -10.62 -16.95 -1.20
CA ASN A 232 -11.10 -16.79 -2.58
C ASN A 232 -10.58 -15.49 -3.18
N ASN A 233 -9.61 -15.62 -4.09
CA ASN A 233 -8.98 -14.50 -4.79
C ASN A 233 -9.30 -14.51 -6.29
N ASP A 234 -10.47 -15.05 -6.69
CA ASP A 234 -10.82 -15.20 -8.10
C ASP A 234 -10.91 -13.87 -8.84
N ASP A 235 -11.31 -12.81 -8.15
CA ASP A 235 -11.51 -11.48 -8.73
C ASP A 235 -10.26 -10.57 -8.64
N HIS A 236 -9.39 -10.79 -7.63
CA HIS A 236 -8.20 -9.97 -7.42
C HIS A 236 -7.10 -10.76 -6.71
N PRO A 237 -5.88 -10.85 -7.26
CA PRO A 237 -4.82 -11.75 -6.79
C PRO A 237 -4.18 -11.34 -5.44
N ALA A 238 -4.56 -10.23 -4.85
CA ALA A 238 -3.97 -9.70 -3.63
C ALA A 238 -4.97 -8.92 -2.77
N LYS A 239 -6.11 -9.55 -2.44
CA LYS A 239 -7.07 -8.95 -1.49
C LYS A 239 -6.55 -9.09 -0.07
N PHE A 240 -6.54 -8.00 0.68
CA PHE A 240 -6.45 -8.10 2.14
C PHE A 240 -7.86 -8.20 2.77
N PRO A 241 -7.97 -8.80 3.98
CA PRO A 241 -9.28 -9.02 4.61
C PRO A 241 -10.01 -7.72 4.95
N ASP A 242 -11.35 -7.72 4.83
CA ASP A 242 -12.20 -6.60 5.22
C ASP A 242 -11.99 -6.23 6.70
N GLU A 243 -11.79 -7.23 7.57
CA GLU A 243 -11.48 -7.01 8.98
C GLU A 243 -10.15 -6.26 9.20
N LEU A 244 -9.14 -6.49 8.36
CA LEU A 244 -7.89 -5.74 8.44
C LEU A 244 -8.11 -4.28 8.05
N ALA A 245 -8.82 -4.02 6.93
CA ALA A 245 -9.20 -2.68 6.51
C ALA A 245 -10.02 -1.98 7.60
N ARG A 246 -11.01 -2.67 8.17
CA ARG A 246 -11.88 -2.17 9.24
C ARG A 246 -11.07 -1.71 10.45
N ARG A 247 -10.14 -2.50 10.92
CA ARG A 247 -9.26 -2.13 12.05
C ARG A 247 -8.40 -0.92 11.74
N MET A 248 -7.80 -0.86 10.56
CA MET A 248 -7.00 0.30 10.13
C MET A 248 -7.84 1.58 10.05
N VAL A 249 -9.04 1.50 9.45
CA VAL A 249 -9.96 2.64 9.32
C VAL A 249 -10.48 3.10 10.68
N LEU A 250 -10.90 2.19 11.56
CA LEU A 250 -11.39 2.54 12.89
C LEU A 250 -10.33 3.18 13.77
N LEU A 251 -9.08 2.73 13.69
CA LEU A 251 -7.99 3.30 14.49
C LEU A 251 -7.47 4.62 13.94
N TRP A 252 -7.31 4.73 12.63
CA TRP A 252 -6.55 5.83 12.02
C TRP A 252 -7.29 6.57 10.91
N GLY A 253 -8.49 6.12 10.53
CA GLY A 253 -9.33 6.86 9.60
C GLY A 253 -9.71 8.21 10.20
N PHE A 254 -9.35 9.31 9.53
CA PHE A 254 -9.57 10.67 9.96
C PHE A 254 -10.05 11.52 8.78
N GLY A 255 -11.09 12.33 8.98
CA GLY A 255 -11.67 13.13 7.91
C GLY A 255 -12.13 12.28 6.73
N VAL A 256 -11.78 12.67 5.53
CA VAL A 256 -11.97 11.85 4.32
C VAL A 256 -10.88 10.78 4.29
N VAL A 257 -11.27 9.52 4.30
CA VAL A 257 -10.33 8.39 4.13
C VAL A 257 -10.02 8.22 2.64
N CYS A 258 -8.75 8.08 2.29
CA CYS A 258 -8.36 7.86 0.90
C CYS A 258 -7.56 6.56 0.75
N ASP A 259 -7.86 5.80 -0.32
CA ASP A 259 -7.06 4.66 -0.77
C ASP A 259 -6.53 4.94 -2.19
N PRO A 260 -5.26 5.35 -2.33
CA PRO A 260 -4.67 5.68 -3.62
C PRO A 260 -4.24 4.46 -4.45
N PHE A 261 -4.37 3.25 -3.90
CA PHE A 261 -4.12 1.97 -4.55
C PHE A 261 -5.32 1.06 -4.36
N LEU A 262 -6.51 1.56 -4.75
CA LEU A 262 -7.83 1.02 -4.38
C LEU A 262 -8.00 -0.47 -4.66
N GLY A 263 -7.38 -0.99 -5.74
CA GLY A 263 -7.52 -2.39 -6.14
C GLY A 263 -9.00 -2.79 -6.29
N SER A 264 -9.40 -3.85 -5.61
CA SER A 264 -10.79 -4.34 -5.62
C SER A 264 -11.75 -3.58 -4.68
N GLY A 265 -11.32 -2.46 -4.07
CA GLY A 265 -12.19 -1.60 -3.29
C GLY A 265 -12.45 -2.04 -1.84
N THR A 266 -11.57 -2.82 -1.21
CA THR A 266 -11.77 -3.30 0.16
C THR A 266 -11.92 -2.16 1.16
N THR A 267 -10.99 -1.19 1.15
CA THR A 267 -11.05 -0.02 2.04
C THR A 267 -12.31 0.81 1.79
N GLY A 268 -12.69 1.00 0.52
CA GLY A 268 -13.88 1.77 0.15
C GLY A 268 -15.17 1.10 0.60
N ALA A 269 -15.28 -0.23 0.47
CA ALA A 269 -16.42 -0.99 0.95
C ALA A 269 -16.59 -0.84 2.48
N VAL A 270 -15.49 -0.97 3.23
CA VAL A 270 -15.48 -0.78 4.70
C VAL A 270 -15.86 0.66 5.07
N CYS A 271 -15.36 1.67 4.36
CA CYS A 271 -15.75 3.05 4.62
C CYS A 271 -17.24 3.27 4.35
N ALA A 272 -17.80 2.70 3.28
CA ALA A 272 -19.22 2.75 2.99
C ALA A 272 -20.04 2.09 4.10
N GLU A 273 -19.66 0.89 4.59
CA GLU A 273 -20.29 0.21 5.73
C GLU A 273 -20.25 1.03 7.03
N LEU A 274 -19.21 1.82 7.22
CA LEU A 274 -19.03 2.66 8.41
C LEU A 274 -19.64 4.07 8.24
N GLY A 275 -20.25 4.39 7.10
CA GLY A 275 -20.79 5.72 6.80
C GLY A 275 -19.72 6.81 6.77
N LEU A 276 -18.47 6.48 6.35
CA LEU A 276 -17.35 7.41 6.33
C LEU A 276 -17.11 7.94 4.90
N PRO A 277 -16.83 9.24 4.73
CA PRO A 277 -16.48 9.79 3.44
C PRO A 277 -15.16 9.18 2.93
N PHE A 278 -15.19 8.76 1.66
CA PHE A 278 -14.09 8.00 1.07
C PHE A 278 -13.72 8.51 -0.32
N VAL A 279 -12.41 8.46 -0.60
CA VAL A 279 -11.85 8.66 -1.94
C VAL A 279 -10.99 7.46 -2.32
N GLY A 280 -11.26 6.85 -3.47
CA GLY A 280 -10.45 5.77 -4.04
C GLY A 280 -9.81 6.17 -5.35
N ILE A 281 -8.57 5.72 -5.59
CA ILE A 281 -7.88 5.94 -6.86
C ILE A 281 -7.35 4.60 -7.35
N GLU A 282 -7.68 4.24 -8.59
CA GLU A 282 -7.21 2.99 -9.22
C GLU A 282 -6.77 3.26 -10.67
N ARG A 283 -5.62 2.72 -11.01
CA ARG A 283 -5.03 2.88 -12.34
C ARG A 283 -5.48 1.81 -13.34
N ASP A 284 -5.70 0.58 -12.88
CA ASP A 284 -6.17 -0.51 -13.73
C ASP A 284 -7.69 -0.44 -13.88
N ARG A 285 -8.15 -0.36 -15.11
CA ARG A 285 -9.58 -0.22 -15.45
C ARG A 285 -10.42 -1.35 -14.87
N ARG A 286 -9.94 -2.57 -14.93
CA ARG A 286 -10.68 -3.76 -14.46
C ARG A 286 -10.91 -3.71 -12.95
N PHE A 287 -9.89 -3.30 -12.19
CA PHE A 287 -10.00 -3.16 -10.74
C PHE A 287 -10.81 -1.94 -10.34
N PHE A 288 -10.72 -0.86 -11.10
CA PHE A 288 -11.59 0.30 -10.91
C PHE A 288 -13.08 -0.06 -11.05
N ASP A 289 -13.46 -0.77 -12.12
CA ASP A 289 -14.84 -1.19 -12.35
C ASP A 289 -15.31 -2.15 -11.24
N LEU A 290 -14.48 -3.11 -10.85
CA LEU A 290 -14.76 -4.04 -9.75
C LEU A 290 -14.97 -3.31 -8.41
N ALA A 291 -14.15 -2.31 -8.11
CA ALA A 291 -14.29 -1.50 -6.90
C ALA A 291 -15.60 -0.71 -6.90
N CYS A 292 -15.97 -0.11 -8.04
CA CYS A 292 -17.26 0.58 -8.20
C CYS A 292 -18.45 -0.34 -7.89
N GLU A 293 -18.44 -1.55 -8.47
CA GLU A 293 -19.49 -2.54 -8.24
C GLU A 293 -19.56 -2.99 -6.77
N ARG A 294 -18.40 -3.23 -6.15
CA ARG A 294 -18.32 -3.67 -4.75
C ARG A 294 -18.87 -2.62 -3.79
N ILE A 295 -18.46 -1.38 -3.93
CA ILE A 295 -18.90 -0.27 -3.08
C ILE A 295 -20.40 0.01 -3.28
N ALA A 296 -20.89 -0.04 -4.53
CA ALA A 296 -22.30 0.14 -4.82
C ALA A 296 -23.20 -0.93 -4.17
N LYS A 297 -22.74 -2.19 -4.11
CA LYS A 297 -23.47 -3.28 -3.46
C LYS A 297 -23.64 -3.05 -1.95
N VAL A 298 -22.64 -2.50 -1.29
CA VAL A 298 -22.70 -2.17 0.15
C VAL A 298 -23.74 -1.08 0.40
N GLY A 299 -23.69 0.05 -0.34
CA GLY A 299 -24.63 1.14 -0.21
C GLY A 299 -26.10 0.74 -0.48
N ALA A 300 -26.33 -0.22 -1.39
CA ALA A 300 -27.67 -0.75 -1.66
C ALA A 300 -28.21 -1.62 -0.51
N SER A 301 -27.33 -2.33 0.21
CA SER A 301 -27.73 -3.17 1.36
C SER A 301 -28.17 -2.34 2.57
N GLU A 302 -27.54 -1.20 2.81
CA GLU A 302 -27.90 -0.30 3.92
C GLU A 302 -29.26 0.39 3.69
N THR A 303 -29.58 0.77 2.46
CA THR A 303 -30.88 1.36 2.12
C THR A 303 -32.02 0.35 2.34
N ALA A 304 -31.79 -0.93 2.14
CA ALA A 304 -32.76 -1.99 2.37
C ALA A 304 -32.99 -2.27 3.89
N VAL A 305 -31.95 -2.16 4.71
CA VAL A 305 -32.04 -2.39 6.17
C VAL A 305 -32.67 -1.19 6.90
N GLN A 306 -32.42 0.04 6.46
CA GLN A 306 -33.09 1.23 7.02
C GLN A 306 -34.59 1.31 6.70
N GLY A 307 -35.06 0.65 5.65
CA GLY A 307 -36.48 0.56 5.30
C GLY A 307 -37.31 -0.32 6.24
N ASP A 308 -36.66 -1.26 6.97
CA ASP A 308 -37.37 -2.25 7.82
C ASP A 308 -37.27 -1.99 9.34
N MET A 309 -36.50 -0.98 9.78
CA MET A 309 -36.30 -0.67 11.21
C MET A 309 -36.98 0.62 11.65
N LEU A 310 -38.28 0.70 11.49
CA LEU A 310 -39.12 1.53 12.35
C LEU A 310 -39.59 0.70 13.56
N LEU A 311 -38.69 0.54 14.54
CA LEU A 311 -39.10 0.05 15.85
C LEU A 311 -39.87 1.18 16.56
N PRO A 312 -41.04 0.87 17.18
CA PRO A 312 -41.75 1.83 17.98
C PRO A 312 -40.93 2.23 19.21
N PRO A 313 -41.11 3.45 19.75
CA PRO A 313 -40.38 3.91 20.92
C PRO A 313 -40.73 3.00 22.12
N ASN A 314 -39.68 2.54 22.81
CA ASN A 314 -39.82 1.78 24.06
C ASN A 314 -40.34 2.69 25.16
N PRO A 315 -41.49 2.39 25.81
CA PRO A 315 -42.13 3.31 26.76
C PRO A 315 -41.65 3.19 28.21
N ASP A 316 -40.63 2.41 28.53
CA ASP A 316 -40.21 2.17 29.90
C ASP A 316 -38.73 2.48 30.15
N PHE A 317 -38.39 3.73 30.40
CA PHE A 317 -37.30 4.15 31.26
C PHE A 317 -37.69 5.43 31.98
N ASP A 318 -38.47 5.27 33.06
CA ASP A 318 -38.50 6.25 34.14
C ASP A 318 -37.37 5.93 35.12
N ASP A 319 -36.56 6.97 35.36
CA ASP A 319 -35.49 7.06 36.34
C ASP A 319 -36.03 6.92 37.78
N PRO A 320 -35.20 6.50 38.75
CA PRO A 320 -34.73 7.42 39.75
C PRO A 320 -33.23 7.59 39.86
#